data_e04de4b3b76d24f6a66f92cf3d55e184
#
_entry.id   e04de4b3b76d24f6a66f92cf3d55e184
#
_cell.length_a   1.000
_cell.length_b   1.000
_cell.length_c   1.000
_cell.angle_alpha   90.00
_cell.angle_beta   90.00
_cell.angle_gamma   90.00
#
_symmetry.space_group_name_H-M   'P 1'
#
loop_
_entity.id
_entity.type
_entity.pdbx_description
1 polymer ?
#
loop_
_entity_poly.entity_id
_entity_poly.type
_entity_poly.pdbx_seq_one_letter_code
_entity_poly.pdbx_strand_id
1 'polypeptide(L)'
;MNNPLIIGFALVALDVVVWRCAIPRNEVARLLVRLCIYAAFSALLFSSNLSPFSQAPYLNSRPLHVIGQVLEIIWWLMGARLLSMALDTLLLPRTWRRQRLFQDVFGALVFLAAVVAALGFVLELPVRGLVATSGALAIVLGLAIQSTLSDVFAGIVINTTEPYHIGNWVSIDGVEGKVLEMNWRATHLLTSQGNIVIVPNAVAAKAKITNSSRPPTLHGVTVTLEITPEARPGVVLAALERALAGVRAVIADPAPYALVKRTTVTSIQYEATAYVDDMSKKLAVTNELYDLCYRHLAAAGVELRPPGVPYAPAAPAAQVDRRISLLRRVELFAALTPEELARLAPLLSRHEYDRGDIVLTPETVPDNLSIVDSGVLSVVAESASGPVEVNRLGPGDSMGEAGLLAGMPARVKISALTHAVVYQLKKDDVTPLLKDNPDVAKLMCRLLSRRQDTLGKLGTPTPVAQSEQSIFQWLLDGMRKLHDLTF
;
A
#
# COMPACT_ATOMS: atom_id res chain seq x y z
N MET A 1 -2.48 77.18 11.68
CA MET A 1 -1.21 76.50 11.42
C MET A 1 -1.33 75.10 12.05
N ASN A 2 -1.57 74.08 11.26
CA ASN A 2 -1.66 72.70 11.75
C ASN A 2 -0.23 72.27 12.14
N ASN A 3 0.01 72.10 13.40
CA ASN A 3 1.32 71.67 13.88
C ASN A 3 1.53 70.21 13.44
N PRO A 4 2.48 69.88 12.53
CA PRO A 4 2.64 68.54 11.95
C PRO A 4 2.88 67.47 13.04
N LEU A 5 3.43 67.81 14.16
CA LEU A 5 3.64 66.94 15.30
C LEU A 5 2.30 66.43 15.90
N ILE A 6 1.30 67.35 16.02
CA ILE A 6 -0.03 66.98 16.54
C ILE A 6 -0.75 66.05 15.58
N ILE A 7 -0.66 66.30 14.28
CA ILE A 7 -1.27 65.43 13.22
C ILE A 7 -0.59 64.06 13.26
N GLY A 8 0.76 64.01 13.46
CA GLY A 8 1.50 62.76 13.59
C GLY A 8 0.97 61.90 14.73
N PHE A 9 0.84 62.46 15.94
CA PHE A 9 0.25 61.73 17.07
C PHE A 9 -1.21 61.33 16.85
N ALA A 10 -2.01 62.14 16.15
CA ALA A 10 -3.37 61.78 15.82
C ALA A 10 -3.46 60.55 14.89
N LEU A 11 -2.55 60.46 13.90
CA LEU A 11 -2.47 59.28 13.01
C LEU A 11 -2.01 58.06 13.76
N VAL A 12 -1.05 58.18 14.69
CA VAL A 12 -0.61 57.08 15.56
C VAL A 12 -1.78 56.61 16.44
N ALA A 13 -2.51 57.52 17.05
CA ALA A 13 -3.68 57.21 17.88
C ALA A 13 -4.76 56.48 17.05
N LEU A 14 -4.99 56.93 15.79
CA LEU A 14 -5.91 56.27 14.85
C LEU A 14 -5.46 54.81 14.57
N ASP A 15 -4.19 54.55 14.29
CA ASP A 15 -3.68 53.18 14.09
C ASP A 15 -3.90 52.32 15.33
N VAL A 16 -3.63 52.84 16.54
CA VAL A 16 -3.91 52.11 17.78
C VAL A 16 -5.38 51.78 17.96
N VAL A 17 -6.28 52.71 17.64
CA VAL A 17 -7.72 52.48 17.69
C VAL A 17 -8.16 51.41 16.67
N VAL A 18 -7.71 51.50 15.41
CA VAL A 18 -7.97 50.47 14.37
C VAL A 18 -7.49 49.09 14.85
N TRP A 19 -6.35 49.03 15.50
CA TRP A 19 -5.82 47.81 16.04
C TRP A 19 -6.64 47.26 17.21
N ARG A 20 -6.93 48.11 18.23
CA ARG A 20 -7.57 47.66 19.48
C ARG A 20 -9.04 47.30 19.26
N CYS A 21 -9.73 48.04 18.39
CA CYS A 21 -11.14 47.78 18.04
C CYS A 21 -11.33 46.72 16.97
N ALA A 22 -10.22 46.19 16.39
CA ALA A 22 -10.25 45.21 15.29
C ALA A 22 -11.18 45.59 14.13
N ILE A 23 -11.18 46.88 13.73
CA ILE A 23 -12.00 47.44 12.65
C ILE A 23 -11.10 47.66 11.42
N PRO A 24 -11.47 47.19 10.21
CA PRO A 24 -12.58 46.27 9.91
C PRO A 24 -12.36 44.85 10.40
N ARG A 25 -13.43 44.05 10.51
CA ARG A 25 -13.33 42.64 10.97
C ARG A 25 -12.55 41.73 10.01
N ASN A 26 -12.50 42.08 8.73
CA ASN A 26 -11.73 41.35 7.72
C ASN A 26 -10.23 41.69 7.88
N GLU A 27 -9.39 40.68 8.03
CA GLU A 27 -7.94 40.81 8.25
C GLU A 27 -7.24 41.54 7.11
N VAL A 28 -7.58 41.23 5.84
CA VAL A 28 -7.01 41.88 4.67
C VAL A 28 -7.43 43.36 4.60
N ALA A 29 -8.71 43.67 4.84
CA ALA A 29 -9.20 45.04 4.86
C ALA A 29 -8.53 45.85 5.98
N ARG A 30 -8.33 45.27 7.14
CA ARG A 30 -7.61 45.88 8.28
C ARG A 30 -6.14 46.16 7.95
N LEU A 31 -5.46 45.23 7.25
CA LEU A 31 -4.10 45.41 6.77
C LEU A 31 -4.04 46.62 5.79
N LEU A 32 -4.98 46.71 4.84
CA LEU A 32 -5.04 47.81 3.89
C LEU A 32 -5.28 49.17 4.58
N VAL A 33 -6.22 49.25 5.54
CA VAL A 33 -6.48 50.49 6.30
C VAL A 33 -5.23 50.92 7.06
N ARG A 34 -4.55 50.01 7.73
CA ARG A 34 -3.30 50.32 8.45
C ARG A 34 -2.16 50.71 7.51
N LEU A 35 -2.08 50.08 6.32
CA LEU A 35 -1.13 50.51 5.28
C LEU A 35 -1.39 51.93 4.80
N CYS A 36 -2.66 52.33 4.61
CA CYS A 36 -3.03 53.70 4.26
C CYS A 36 -2.65 54.70 5.38
N ILE A 37 -2.92 54.34 6.65
CA ILE A 37 -2.54 55.19 7.80
C ILE A 37 -1.01 55.34 7.86
N TYR A 38 -0.26 54.25 7.69
CA TYR A 38 1.21 54.26 7.69
C TYR A 38 1.77 55.07 6.52
N ALA A 39 1.18 54.97 5.32
CA ALA A 39 1.56 55.77 4.17
C ALA A 39 1.29 57.26 4.40
N ALA A 40 0.12 57.62 4.96
CA ALA A 40 -0.22 59.01 5.31
C ALA A 40 0.74 59.56 6.38
N PHE A 41 1.07 58.74 7.39
CA PHE A 41 2.03 59.09 8.43
C PHE A 41 3.45 59.28 7.87
N SER A 42 3.89 58.40 6.97
CA SER A 42 5.17 58.55 6.26
C SER A 42 5.20 59.82 5.42
N ALA A 43 4.15 60.09 4.62
CA ALA A 43 4.05 61.33 3.82
C ALA A 43 4.11 62.61 4.69
N LEU A 44 3.44 62.58 5.85
CA LEU A 44 3.49 63.69 6.81
C LEU A 44 4.90 63.92 7.33
N LEU A 45 5.59 62.84 7.78
CA LEU A 45 6.95 62.94 8.29
C LEU A 45 7.91 63.48 7.24
N PHE A 46 7.94 62.93 6.04
CA PHE A 46 8.81 63.43 4.96
C PHE A 46 8.49 64.85 4.52
N SER A 47 7.22 65.23 4.47
CA SER A 47 6.84 66.64 4.13
C SER A 47 7.21 67.63 5.22
N SER A 48 7.38 67.18 6.44
CA SER A 48 7.77 67.98 7.60
C SER A 48 9.28 68.00 7.84
N ASN A 49 10.11 67.45 6.93
CA ASN A 49 11.54 67.22 7.07
C ASN A 49 11.94 66.37 8.27
N LEU A 50 11.00 65.56 8.81
CA LEU A 50 11.26 64.53 9.79
C LEU A 50 11.57 63.26 9.03
N SER A 51 12.82 62.88 8.95
CA SER A 51 13.22 61.66 8.24
C SER A 51 13.60 60.56 9.23
N PRO A 52 12.92 59.42 9.25
CA PRO A 52 13.28 58.29 10.12
C PRO A 52 14.66 57.70 9.83
N PHE A 53 15.36 58.19 8.78
CA PHE A 53 16.69 57.74 8.38
C PHE A 53 17.80 58.73 8.72
N SER A 54 17.46 59.87 9.33
CA SER A 54 18.38 60.92 9.72
C SER A 54 17.91 61.58 11.00
N GLN A 55 18.80 62.33 11.67
CA GLN A 55 18.51 63.00 12.94
C GLN A 55 17.35 64.01 12.82
N ALA A 56 16.47 64.04 13.80
CA ALA A 56 15.36 64.97 13.87
C ALA A 56 15.81 66.45 13.79
N PRO A 57 15.16 67.31 13.01
CA PRO A 57 15.65 68.65 12.61
C PRO A 57 15.62 69.70 13.73
N TYR A 58 14.91 69.60 14.80
CA TYR A 58 14.68 70.64 15.81
C TYR A 58 15.82 70.78 16.84
N LEU A 59 17.08 70.87 16.40
CA LEU A 59 18.29 70.91 17.27
C LEU A 59 18.34 72.10 18.26
N ASN A 60 17.66 73.23 17.91
CA ASN A 60 17.63 74.43 18.74
C ASN A 60 16.60 74.41 19.88
N SER A 61 15.70 73.39 19.92
CA SER A 61 14.72 73.29 21.00
C SER A 61 14.62 71.83 21.46
N ARG A 62 15.23 71.55 22.63
CA ARG A 62 15.25 70.18 23.21
C ARG A 62 13.87 69.45 23.23
N PRO A 63 12.75 70.12 23.65
CA PRO A 63 11.46 69.41 23.70
C PRO A 63 10.93 69.02 22.31
N LEU A 64 11.09 69.89 21.30
CA LEU A 64 10.63 69.58 19.92
C LEU A 64 11.50 68.50 19.26
N HIS A 65 12.80 68.51 19.53
CA HIS A 65 13.73 67.48 19.08
C HIS A 65 13.34 66.07 19.63
N VAL A 66 13.09 65.99 20.93
CA VAL A 66 12.68 64.73 21.59
C VAL A 66 11.32 64.24 21.02
N ILE A 67 10.35 65.16 20.81
CA ILE A 67 9.07 64.84 20.24
C ILE A 67 9.24 64.30 18.79
N GLY A 68 10.09 64.91 17.98
CA GLY A 68 10.46 64.44 16.65
C GLY A 68 11.04 63.03 16.67
N GLN A 69 12.05 62.80 17.52
CA GLN A 69 12.65 61.47 17.69
C GLN A 69 11.61 60.38 18.10
N VAL A 70 10.69 60.71 18.98
CA VAL A 70 9.62 59.78 19.40
C VAL A 70 8.74 59.41 18.20
N LEU A 71 8.34 60.34 17.33
CA LEU A 71 7.58 60.06 16.15
C LEU A 71 8.34 59.22 15.13
N GLU A 72 9.64 59.43 14.95
CA GLU A 72 10.51 58.63 14.08
C GLU A 72 10.68 57.18 14.63
N ILE A 73 10.86 57.03 15.95
CA ILE A 73 10.89 55.69 16.60
C ILE A 73 9.54 54.98 16.39
N ILE A 74 8.42 55.68 16.58
CA ILE A 74 7.09 55.12 16.37
C ILE A 74 6.91 54.68 14.93
N TRP A 75 7.45 55.39 13.94
CA TRP A 75 7.42 55.03 12.55
C TRP A 75 8.09 53.65 12.31
N TRP A 76 9.27 53.40 12.87
CA TRP A 76 9.95 52.11 12.80
C TRP A 76 9.13 50.99 13.42
N LEU A 77 8.53 51.24 14.60
CA LEU A 77 7.72 50.24 15.32
C LEU A 77 6.40 49.96 14.61
N MET A 78 5.74 50.98 14.05
CA MET A 78 4.54 50.83 13.23
C MET A 78 4.86 50.02 11.96
N GLY A 79 5.98 50.36 11.30
CA GLY A 79 6.45 49.61 10.13
C GLY A 79 6.71 48.14 10.42
N ALA A 80 7.40 47.83 11.53
CA ALA A 80 7.64 46.47 12.00
C ALA A 80 6.35 45.71 12.25
N ARG A 81 5.38 46.37 12.88
CA ARG A 81 4.07 45.77 13.17
C ARG A 81 3.25 45.53 11.92
N LEU A 82 3.26 46.46 10.96
CA LEU A 82 2.60 46.32 9.68
C LEU A 82 3.21 45.18 8.87
N LEU A 83 4.56 45.10 8.85
CA LEU A 83 5.28 44.01 8.17
C LEU A 83 4.97 42.65 8.78
N SER A 84 5.00 42.53 10.12
CA SER A 84 4.62 41.27 10.81
C SER A 84 3.18 40.84 10.46
N MET A 85 2.22 41.80 10.48
CA MET A 85 0.83 41.51 10.11
C MET A 85 0.68 41.11 8.65
N ALA A 86 1.46 41.72 7.74
CA ALA A 86 1.45 41.38 6.32
C ALA A 86 1.99 39.97 6.09
N LEU A 87 3.09 39.59 6.75
CA LEU A 87 3.65 38.24 6.70
C LEU A 87 2.64 37.20 7.21
N ASP A 88 1.96 37.48 8.31
CA ASP A 88 0.95 36.58 8.87
C ASP A 88 -0.28 36.39 7.95
N THR A 89 -0.68 37.48 7.27
CA THR A 89 -1.91 37.47 6.46
C THR A 89 -1.69 36.92 5.07
N LEU A 90 -0.53 37.19 4.43
CA LEU A 90 -0.26 36.91 3.02
C LEU A 90 0.55 35.63 2.80
N LEU A 91 1.53 35.34 3.68
CA LEU A 91 2.49 34.25 3.44
C LEU A 91 2.17 32.96 4.17
N LEU A 92 1.46 33.00 5.31
CA LEU A 92 1.21 31.81 6.09
C LEU A 92 -0.09 31.11 5.68
N PRO A 93 -0.02 29.82 5.23
CA PRO A 93 -1.21 29.01 4.95
C PRO A 93 -2.10 28.87 6.20
N ARG A 94 -3.41 28.77 6.01
CA ARG A 94 -4.40 28.65 7.12
C ARG A 94 -4.11 27.49 8.05
N THR A 95 -3.51 26.42 7.57
CA THR A 95 -3.11 25.23 8.33
C THR A 95 -1.95 25.51 9.30
N TRP A 96 -1.03 26.42 8.98
CA TRP A 96 0.12 26.77 9.79
C TRP A 96 -0.18 27.85 10.86
N ARG A 97 -1.30 28.56 10.71
CA ARG A 97 -1.76 29.56 11.71
C ARG A 97 -2.05 28.97 13.10
N ARG A 98 -2.18 27.63 13.23
CA ARG A 98 -2.28 26.98 14.54
C ARG A 98 -0.97 26.93 15.32
N GLN A 99 0.16 27.11 14.66
CA GLN A 99 1.49 27.10 15.30
C GLN A 99 2.01 28.53 15.47
N ARG A 100 1.59 29.17 16.55
CA ARG A 100 1.95 30.58 16.90
C ARG A 100 3.45 30.81 16.98
N LEU A 101 4.24 29.78 17.23
CA LEU A 101 5.69 29.86 17.45
C LEU A 101 6.44 30.51 16.27
N PHE A 102 6.10 30.19 15.04
CA PHE A 102 6.72 30.83 13.87
C PHE A 102 6.39 32.32 13.76
N GLN A 103 5.12 32.68 14.02
CA GLN A 103 4.67 34.07 14.01
C GLN A 103 5.41 34.89 15.06
N ASP A 104 5.55 34.34 16.28
CA ASP A 104 6.21 34.99 17.39
C ASP A 104 7.70 35.18 17.11
N VAL A 105 8.40 34.19 16.55
CA VAL A 105 9.82 34.28 16.20
C VAL A 105 10.06 35.29 15.07
N PHE A 106 9.29 35.24 13.97
CA PHE A 106 9.43 36.19 12.89
C PHE A 106 9.07 37.62 13.34
N GLY A 107 7.99 37.76 14.11
CA GLY A 107 7.62 39.03 14.71
C GLY A 107 8.74 39.59 15.59
N ALA A 108 9.32 38.78 16.46
CA ALA A 108 10.44 39.21 17.33
C ALA A 108 11.66 39.65 16.51
N LEU A 109 12.01 38.95 15.42
CA LEU A 109 13.13 39.33 14.55
C LEU A 109 12.86 40.67 13.83
N VAL A 110 11.65 40.89 13.31
CA VAL A 110 11.25 42.12 12.65
C VAL A 110 11.29 43.30 13.65
N PHE A 111 10.75 43.10 14.87
CA PHE A 111 10.81 44.13 15.92
C PHE A 111 12.23 44.39 16.37
N LEU A 112 13.09 43.40 16.54
CA LEU A 112 14.49 43.55 16.88
C LEU A 112 15.22 44.40 15.83
N ALA A 113 15.00 44.10 14.54
CA ALA A 113 15.58 44.85 13.44
C ALA A 113 15.11 46.33 13.44
N ALA A 114 13.82 46.56 13.71
CA ALA A 114 13.27 47.89 13.79
C ALA A 114 13.84 48.70 14.99
N VAL A 115 14.02 48.04 16.14
CA VAL A 115 14.66 48.67 17.32
C VAL A 115 16.11 49.03 17.02
N VAL A 116 16.89 48.13 16.42
CA VAL A 116 18.29 48.40 16.04
C VAL A 116 18.37 49.53 15.02
N ALA A 117 17.45 49.57 14.04
CA ALA A 117 17.38 50.67 13.07
C ALA A 117 17.03 52.02 13.74
N ALA A 118 16.06 52.03 14.65
CA ALA A 118 15.72 53.23 15.41
C ALA A 118 16.90 53.73 16.28
N LEU A 119 17.64 52.85 16.95
CA LEU A 119 18.84 53.20 17.73
C LEU A 119 19.93 53.78 16.83
N GLY A 120 20.15 53.22 15.64
CA GLY A 120 21.20 53.68 14.72
C GLY A 120 20.88 54.94 13.97
N PHE A 121 19.65 55.07 13.39
CA PHE A 121 19.28 56.17 12.55
C PHE A 121 18.69 57.37 13.30
N VAL A 122 17.87 57.12 14.33
CA VAL A 122 17.15 58.20 15.04
C VAL A 122 18.00 58.70 16.26
N LEU A 123 18.60 57.77 17.00
CA LEU A 123 19.39 58.12 18.20
C LEU A 123 20.90 58.24 17.94
N GLU A 124 21.34 57.94 16.70
CA GLU A 124 22.75 57.98 16.26
C GLU A 124 23.71 57.18 17.15
N LEU A 125 23.21 56.16 17.84
CA LEU A 125 24.04 55.30 18.66
C LEU A 125 24.99 54.46 17.81
N PRO A 126 26.21 54.16 18.27
CA PRO A 126 27.18 53.35 17.52
C PRO A 126 26.79 51.87 17.49
N VAL A 127 25.79 51.53 16.68
CA VAL A 127 25.21 50.16 16.55
C VAL A 127 26.09 49.19 15.76
N ARG A 128 27.22 49.65 15.16
CA ARG A 128 28.09 48.79 14.33
C ARG A 128 28.60 47.57 15.09
N GLY A 129 29.01 47.71 16.34
CA GLY A 129 29.41 46.57 17.18
C GLY A 129 28.25 45.64 17.49
N LEU A 130 27.07 46.17 17.78
CA LEU A 130 25.86 45.38 18.03
C LEU A 130 25.45 44.60 16.82
N VAL A 131 25.45 45.19 15.63
CA VAL A 131 25.15 44.53 14.38
C VAL A 131 26.15 43.43 14.06
N ALA A 132 27.45 43.66 14.25
CA ALA A 132 28.50 42.68 14.03
C ALA A 132 28.37 41.48 14.97
N THR A 133 28.15 41.70 16.25
CA THR A 133 27.97 40.61 17.24
C THR A 133 26.63 39.86 17.00
N SER A 134 25.55 40.56 16.68
CA SER A 134 24.28 39.95 16.32
C SER A 134 24.39 39.11 15.05
N GLY A 135 25.18 39.55 14.04
CA GLY A 135 25.47 38.78 12.82
C GLY A 135 26.21 37.47 13.14
N ALA A 136 27.24 37.53 14.00
CA ALA A 136 27.92 36.31 14.44
C ALA A 136 26.99 35.36 15.19
N LEU A 137 26.16 35.86 16.10
CA LEU A 137 25.16 35.05 16.80
C LEU A 137 24.11 34.46 15.83
N ALA A 138 23.68 35.23 14.85
CA ALA A 138 22.70 34.76 13.83
C ALA A 138 23.28 33.61 13.03
N ILE A 139 24.57 33.61 12.67
CA ILE A 139 25.20 32.48 11.97
C ILE A 139 25.20 31.24 12.87
N VAL A 140 25.57 31.35 14.14
CA VAL A 140 25.56 30.21 15.07
C VAL A 140 24.14 29.65 15.24
N LEU A 141 23.15 30.51 15.44
CA LEU A 141 21.77 30.11 15.55
C LEU A 141 21.24 29.48 14.22
N GLY A 142 21.60 30.08 13.10
CA GLY A 142 21.25 29.54 11.76
C GLY A 142 21.79 28.13 11.56
N LEU A 143 23.03 27.87 11.93
CA LEU A 143 23.62 26.53 11.87
C LEU A 143 22.91 25.56 12.85
N ALA A 144 22.55 26.03 14.05
CA ALA A 144 21.85 25.20 15.03
C ALA A 144 20.45 24.78 14.59
N ILE A 145 19.72 25.61 13.85
CA ILE A 145 18.36 25.32 13.37
C ILE A 145 18.31 24.82 11.92
N GLN A 146 19.47 24.70 11.25
CA GLN A 146 19.57 24.35 9.83
C GLN A 146 18.82 23.05 9.47
N SER A 147 18.95 22.00 10.30
CA SER A 147 18.27 20.72 10.06
C SER A 147 16.75 20.87 10.12
N THR A 148 16.23 21.58 11.10
CA THR A 148 14.79 21.83 11.26
C THR A 148 14.25 22.66 10.11
N LEU A 149 14.98 23.66 9.67
CA LEU A 149 14.61 24.50 8.54
C LEU A 149 14.60 23.70 7.23
N SER A 150 15.57 22.80 7.07
CA SER A 150 15.61 21.85 5.94
C SER A 150 14.37 20.94 5.90
N ASP A 151 13.91 20.43 7.05
CA ASP A 151 12.68 19.64 7.13
C ASP A 151 11.44 20.46 6.70
N VAL A 152 11.37 21.72 7.13
CA VAL A 152 10.26 22.64 6.76
C VAL A 152 10.21 22.87 5.25
N PHE A 153 11.34 23.27 4.65
CA PHE A 153 11.40 23.50 3.19
C PHE A 153 11.12 22.23 2.41
N ALA A 154 11.68 21.11 2.84
CA ALA A 154 11.39 19.80 2.24
C ALA A 154 9.89 19.45 2.33
N GLY A 155 9.26 19.72 3.47
CA GLY A 155 7.82 19.54 3.66
C GLY A 155 6.98 20.40 2.70
N ILE A 156 7.38 21.65 2.46
CA ILE A 156 6.74 22.53 1.46
C ILE A 156 6.89 21.94 0.06
N VAL A 157 8.10 21.48 -0.31
CA VAL A 157 8.36 20.88 -1.63
C VAL A 157 7.51 19.61 -1.80
N ILE A 158 7.50 18.70 -0.84
CA ILE A 158 6.71 17.46 -0.89
C ILE A 158 5.22 17.78 -1.05
N ASN A 159 4.71 18.78 -0.31
CA ASN A 159 3.30 19.18 -0.38
C ASN A 159 2.93 19.88 -1.71
N THR A 160 3.91 20.51 -2.38
CA THR A 160 3.70 21.19 -3.66
C THR A 160 3.84 20.26 -4.85
N THR A 161 4.78 19.32 -4.79
CA THR A 161 5.05 18.33 -5.87
C THR A 161 4.18 17.09 -5.76
N GLU A 162 3.60 16.83 -4.60
CA GLU A 162 2.67 15.73 -4.30
C GLU A 162 3.15 14.36 -4.81
N PRO A 163 4.37 13.91 -4.49
CA PRO A 163 4.87 12.60 -4.93
C PRO A 163 4.04 11.46 -4.35
N TYR A 164 3.36 11.69 -3.24
CA TYR A 164 2.42 10.78 -2.58
C TYR A 164 1.39 11.57 -1.77
N HIS A 165 0.29 10.91 -1.41
CA HIS A 165 -0.78 11.45 -0.57
C HIS A 165 -1.01 10.59 0.67
N ILE A 166 -1.74 11.13 1.66
CA ILE A 166 -2.24 10.33 2.79
C ILE A 166 -3.07 9.17 2.26
N GLY A 167 -2.81 7.98 2.78
CA GLY A 167 -3.45 6.75 2.34
C GLY A 167 -2.68 5.97 1.26
N ASN A 168 -1.71 6.59 0.57
CA ASN A 168 -0.86 5.89 -0.38
C ASN A 168 0.08 4.90 0.33
N TRP A 169 0.38 3.81 -0.32
CA TRP A 169 1.42 2.88 0.07
C TRP A 169 2.71 3.25 -0.65
N VAL A 170 3.75 3.58 0.12
CA VAL A 170 5.01 4.11 -0.43
C VAL A 170 6.22 3.40 0.19
N SER A 171 7.33 3.42 -0.55
CA SER A 171 8.66 3.10 -0.03
C SER A 171 9.51 4.37 -0.08
N ILE A 172 10.00 4.82 1.08
CA ILE A 172 10.86 5.98 1.24
C ILE A 172 12.14 5.53 1.95
N ASP A 173 13.28 5.66 1.32
CA ASP A 173 14.58 5.24 1.85
C ASP A 173 14.60 3.77 2.33
N GLY A 174 13.93 2.88 1.57
CA GLY A 174 13.83 1.46 1.90
C GLY A 174 12.78 1.09 2.94
N VAL A 175 12.11 2.07 3.56
CA VAL A 175 11.00 1.84 4.50
C VAL A 175 9.69 1.83 3.75
N GLU A 176 8.98 0.70 3.78
CA GLU A 176 7.68 0.53 3.16
C GLU A 176 6.54 0.70 4.17
N GLY A 177 5.51 1.48 3.78
CA GLY A 177 4.33 1.66 4.60
C GLY A 177 3.25 2.52 3.96
N LYS A 178 2.08 2.53 4.60
CA LYS A 178 0.96 3.39 4.24
C LYS A 178 1.13 4.75 4.90
N VAL A 179 1.04 5.82 4.12
CA VAL A 179 1.10 7.20 4.64
C VAL A 179 -0.12 7.46 5.51
N LEU A 180 0.09 7.65 6.81
CA LEU A 180 -0.96 8.00 7.78
C LEU A 180 -1.16 9.50 7.87
N GLU A 181 -0.06 10.23 7.98
CA GLU A 181 -0.03 11.67 8.24
C GLU A 181 1.20 12.29 7.58
N MET A 182 1.01 13.50 7.10
CA MET A 182 2.08 14.38 6.61
C MET A 182 1.99 15.69 7.35
N ASN A 183 3.06 16.10 8.02
CA ASN A 183 3.14 17.37 8.69
C ASN A 183 4.34 18.19 8.17
N TRP A 184 4.54 19.39 8.69
CA TRP A 184 5.60 20.31 8.25
C TRP A 184 7.02 19.76 8.42
N ARG A 185 7.24 18.77 9.31
CA ARG A 185 8.55 18.23 9.65
C ARG A 185 8.77 16.79 9.16
N ALA A 186 7.74 15.96 9.14
CA ALA A 186 7.87 14.53 8.91
C ALA A 186 6.64 13.92 8.22
N THR A 187 6.86 12.80 7.57
CA THR A 187 5.84 11.89 7.04
C THR A 187 5.78 10.65 7.93
N HIS A 188 4.59 10.24 8.36
CA HIS A 188 4.35 9.07 9.21
C HIS A 188 3.88 7.90 8.34
N LEU A 189 4.58 6.78 8.40
CA LEU A 189 4.30 5.56 7.65
C LEU A 189 3.85 4.45 8.59
N LEU A 190 2.72 3.80 8.29
CA LEU A 190 2.29 2.55 8.94
C LEU A 190 2.84 1.38 8.14
N THR A 191 3.76 0.63 8.71
CA THR A 191 4.32 -0.57 8.07
C THR A 191 3.34 -1.74 8.09
N SER A 192 3.60 -2.77 7.27
CA SER A 192 2.82 -4.02 7.27
C SER A 192 2.84 -4.78 8.61
N GLN A 193 3.83 -4.49 9.46
CA GLN A 193 3.96 -5.06 10.81
C GLN A 193 3.17 -4.28 11.89
N GLY A 194 2.47 -3.20 11.51
CA GLY A 194 1.71 -2.35 12.43
C GLY A 194 2.55 -1.29 13.16
N ASN A 195 3.82 -1.11 12.80
CA ASN A 195 4.69 -0.09 13.39
C ASN A 195 4.52 1.25 12.66
N ILE A 196 4.61 2.35 13.41
CA ILE A 196 4.67 3.69 12.84
C ILE A 196 6.14 4.11 12.69
N VAL A 197 6.57 4.36 11.47
CA VAL A 197 7.89 4.92 11.16
C VAL A 197 7.73 6.39 10.79
N ILE A 198 8.53 7.24 11.44
CA ILE A 198 8.53 8.69 11.21
C ILE A 198 9.74 9.03 10.36
N VAL A 199 9.48 9.47 9.12
CA VAL A 199 10.52 9.86 8.16
C VAL A 199 10.58 11.38 8.12
N PRO A 200 11.72 12.01 8.51
CA PRO A 200 11.92 13.45 8.39
C PRO A 200 11.77 13.89 6.93
N ASN A 201 11.11 15.03 6.68
CA ASN A 201 10.88 15.49 5.32
C ASN A 201 12.17 15.77 4.54
N ALA A 202 13.23 16.23 5.21
CA ALA A 202 14.52 16.42 4.58
C ALA A 202 15.16 15.11 4.08
N VAL A 203 14.86 13.96 4.71
CA VAL A 203 15.25 12.63 4.25
C VAL A 203 14.36 12.24 3.07
N ALA A 204 13.04 12.35 3.23
CA ALA A 204 12.08 11.98 2.18
C ALA A 204 12.31 12.75 0.87
N ALA A 205 12.62 14.06 0.94
CA ALA A 205 12.86 14.90 -0.25
C ALA A 205 14.13 14.50 -1.03
N LYS A 206 15.09 13.85 -0.40
CA LYS A 206 16.36 13.39 -1.02
C LYS A 206 16.32 11.92 -1.38
N ALA A 207 15.40 11.16 -0.81
CA ALA A 207 15.29 9.72 -1.01
C ALA A 207 14.67 9.38 -2.37
N LYS A 208 14.99 8.18 -2.86
CA LYS A 208 14.20 7.57 -3.94
C LYS A 208 12.86 7.15 -3.35
N ILE A 209 11.78 7.71 -3.90
CA ILE A 209 10.41 7.40 -3.49
C ILE A 209 9.80 6.46 -4.53
N THR A 210 9.29 5.31 -4.08
CA THR A 210 8.45 4.43 -4.88
C THR A 210 7.02 4.52 -4.34
N ASN A 211 6.08 5.00 -5.16
CA ASN A 211 4.67 5.07 -4.81
C ASN A 211 3.94 3.87 -5.42
N SER A 212 3.63 2.87 -4.58
CA SER A 212 2.95 1.64 -4.99
C SER A 212 1.43 1.82 -5.17
N SER A 213 0.88 2.99 -4.82
CA SER A 213 -0.52 3.33 -5.05
C SER A 213 -0.76 4.14 -6.32
N ARG A 214 0.29 4.40 -7.11
CA ARG A 214 0.20 5.09 -8.40
C ARG A 214 0.98 4.31 -9.47
N PRO A 215 0.33 3.92 -10.60
CA PRO A 215 -1.08 4.14 -10.92
C PRO A 215 -2.02 3.38 -9.96
N PRO A 216 -3.22 3.89 -9.68
CA PRO A 216 -4.21 3.19 -8.88
C PRO A 216 -4.62 1.90 -9.60
N THR A 217 -4.96 0.86 -8.86
CA THR A 217 -5.45 -0.42 -9.40
C THR A 217 -4.43 -1.26 -10.17
N LEU A 218 -3.13 -0.97 -10.05
CA LEU A 218 -2.09 -1.76 -10.71
C LEU A 218 -0.91 -2.02 -9.78
N HIS A 219 -0.86 -3.19 -9.16
CA HIS A 219 0.21 -3.57 -8.26
C HIS A 219 0.86 -4.87 -8.71
N GLY A 220 2.14 -4.84 -9.03
CA GLY A 220 2.90 -6.02 -9.42
C GLY A 220 3.16 -6.98 -8.25
N VAL A 221 2.91 -8.25 -8.49
CA VAL A 221 3.26 -9.38 -7.64
C VAL A 221 4.25 -10.22 -8.40
N THR A 222 5.49 -10.28 -7.94
CA THR A 222 6.56 -11.05 -8.59
C THR A 222 7.07 -12.12 -7.64
N VAL A 223 7.11 -13.34 -8.12
CA VAL A 223 7.69 -14.50 -7.46
C VAL A 223 8.96 -14.88 -8.19
N THR A 224 10.04 -15.05 -7.47
CA THR A 224 11.33 -15.45 -8.02
C THR A 224 11.64 -16.88 -7.59
N LEU A 225 11.98 -17.72 -8.56
CA LEU A 225 12.34 -19.11 -8.36
C LEU A 225 13.75 -19.38 -8.91
N GLU A 226 14.51 -20.12 -8.18
CA GLU A 226 15.85 -20.56 -8.58
C GLU A 226 15.83 -22.06 -8.82
N ILE A 227 16.10 -22.46 -10.07
CA ILE A 227 15.96 -23.85 -10.55
C ILE A 227 17.29 -24.29 -11.14
N THR A 228 17.67 -25.54 -10.89
CA THR A 228 18.88 -26.14 -11.47
C THR A 228 18.76 -26.22 -13.01
N PRO A 229 19.86 -26.10 -13.77
CA PRO A 229 19.84 -26.01 -15.23
C PRO A 229 19.49 -27.31 -15.96
N GLU A 230 19.11 -28.37 -15.24
CA GLU A 230 18.74 -29.69 -15.78
C GLU A 230 17.45 -29.63 -16.60
N ALA A 231 16.48 -28.81 -16.16
CA ALA A 231 15.24 -28.61 -16.88
C ALA A 231 15.42 -27.57 -18.00
N ARG A 232 14.90 -27.88 -19.20
CA ARG A 232 14.90 -26.90 -20.31
C ARG A 232 14.08 -25.65 -19.93
N PRO A 233 14.60 -24.44 -20.15
CA PRO A 233 13.88 -23.22 -19.81
C PRO A 233 12.47 -23.14 -20.36
N GLY A 234 12.22 -23.62 -21.57
CA GLY A 234 10.89 -23.64 -22.16
C GLY A 234 9.86 -24.48 -21.38
N VAL A 235 10.30 -25.60 -20.77
CA VAL A 235 9.44 -26.43 -19.93
C VAL A 235 9.06 -25.70 -18.65
N VAL A 236 10.06 -25.04 -18.04
CA VAL A 236 9.86 -24.25 -16.82
C VAL A 236 8.94 -23.07 -17.09
N LEU A 237 9.20 -22.29 -18.14
CA LEU A 237 8.37 -21.16 -18.52
C LEU A 237 6.92 -21.56 -18.78
N ALA A 238 6.68 -22.64 -19.55
CA ALA A 238 5.34 -23.15 -19.79
C ALA A 238 4.62 -23.63 -18.50
N ALA A 239 5.36 -24.14 -17.51
CA ALA A 239 4.80 -24.49 -16.20
C ALA A 239 4.43 -23.23 -15.40
N LEU A 240 5.28 -22.19 -15.41
CA LEU A 240 5.03 -20.92 -14.74
C LEU A 240 3.86 -20.14 -15.38
N GLU A 241 3.74 -20.16 -16.71
CA GLU A 241 2.60 -19.55 -17.42
C GLU A 241 1.28 -20.23 -17.02
N ARG A 242 1.27 -21.56 -16.88
CA ARG A 242 0.09 -22.28 -16.36
C ARG A 242 -0.18 -21.94 -14.89
N ALA A 243 0.85 -21.80 -14.05
CA ALA A 243 0.70 -21.36 -12.68
C ALA A 243 0.05 -19.95 -12.62
N LEU A 244 0.51 -19.02 -13.43
CA LEU A 244 -0.08 -17.68 -13.57
C LEU A 244 -1.54 -17.74 -14.01
N ALA A 245 -1.90 -18.61 -14.96
CA ALA A 245 -3.28 -18.83 -15.37
C ALA A 245 -4.15 -19.44 -14.25
N GLY A 246 -3.54 -20.10 -13.26
CA GLY A 246 -4.22 -20.67 -12.09
C GLY A 246 -4.63 -19.64 -11.04
N VAL A 247 -3.98 -18.49 -10.96
CA VAL A 247 -4.24 -17.45 -9.95
C VAL A 247 -5.56 -16.73 -10.24
N ARG A 248 -6.41 -16.57 -9.23
CA ARG A 248 -7.77 -16.00 -9.42
C ARG A 248 -7.83 -14.48 -9.34
N ALA A 249 -7.14 -13.89 -8.38
CA ALA A 249 -7.26 -12.47 -8.05
C ALA A 249 -6.29 -11.58 -8.85
N VAL A 250 -6.06 -11.90 -10.13
CA VAL A 250 -5.15 -11.15 -11.01
C VAL A 250 -5.90 -10.41 -12.10
N ILE A 251 -5.34 -9.29 -12.53
CA ILE A 251 -5.82 -8.47 -13.63
C ILE A 251 -5.34 -9.11 -14.95
N ALA A 252 -6.19 -9.09 -15.97
CA ALA A 252 -5.87 -9.64 -17.30
C ALA A 252 -5.01 -8.67 -18.14
N ASP A 253 -5.09 -7.37 -17.88
CA ASP A 253 -4.32 -6.33 -18.57
C ASP A 253 -3.69 -5.38 -17.54
N PRO A 254 -2.37 -5.31 -17.42
CA PRO A 254 -1.35 -6.03 -18.21
C PRO A 254 -1.38 -7.54 -17.99
N ALA A 255 -1.12 -8.29 -19.05
CA ALA A 255 -1.11 -9.75 -18.98
C ALA A 255 -0.02 -10.26 -18.04
N PRO A 256 -0.31 -11.26 -17.19
CA PRO A 256 0.72 -11.94 -16.40
C PRO A 256 1.77 -12.58 -17.31
N TYR A 257 3.01 -12.62 -16.87
CA TYR A 257 4.11 -13.17 -17.68
C TYR A 257 5.15 -13.89 -16.82
N ALA A 258 5.87 -14.84 -17.43
CA ALA A 258 7.04 -15.48 -16.86
C ALA A 258 8.26 -15.21 -17.74
N LEU A 259 9.45 -15.07 -17.13
CA LEU A 259 10.69 -14.84 -17.83
C LEU A 259 11.89 -15.48 -17.11
N VAL A 260 12.98 -15.68 -17.87
CA VAL A 260 14.29 -15.98 -17.32
C VAL A 260 14.94 -14.66 -16.91
N LYS A 261 15.19 -14.47 -15.63
CA LYS A 261 15.83 -13.24 -15.12
C LYS A 261 17.34 -13.28 -15.24
N ARG A 262 17.94 -14.42 -14.86
CA ARG A 262 19.38 -14.59 -14.81
C ARG A 262 19.74 -16.06 -14.94
N THR A 263 20.87 -16.33 -15.59
CA THR A 263 21.46 -17.67 -15.68
C THR A 263 22.82 -17.65 -14.99
N THR A 264 23.09 -18.63 -14.16
CA THR A 264 24.39 -18.92 -13.55
C THR A 264 24.85 -20.30 -13.95
N VAL A 265 26.05 -20.70 -13.55
CA VAL A 265 26.58 -22.06 -13.84
C VAL A 265 25.78 -23.14 -13.08
N THR A 266 25.24 -22.80 -11.91
CA THR A 266 24.58 -23.75 -11.01
C THR A 266 23.07 -23.64 -10.98
N SER A 267 22.51 -22.52 -11.47
CA SER A 267 21.08 -22.25 -11.41
C SER A 267 20.62 -21.28 -12.48
N ILE A 268 19.32 -21.35 -12.79
CA ILE A 268 18.60 -20.39 -13.61
C ILE A 268 17.52 -19.76 -12.74
N GLN A 269 17.53 -18.43 -12.68
CA GLN A 269 16.56 -17.65 -11.94
C GLN A 269 15.40 -17.26 -12.87
N TYR A 270 14.19 -17.63 -12.47
CA TYR A 270 12.96 -17.30 -13.19
C TYR A 270 12.13 -16.32 -12.38
N GLU A 271 11.40 -15.47 -13.06
CA GLU A 271 10.40 -14.60 -12.46
C GLU A 271 9.03 -14.88 -13.08
N ALA A 272 8.02 -15.00 -12.22
CA ALA A 272 6.62 -15.01 -12.61
C ALA A 272 5.95 -13.77 -12.01
N THR A 273 5.41 -12.90 -12.87
CA THR A 273 4.81 -11.62 -12.49
C THR A 273 3.33 -11.61 -12.86
N ALA A 274 2.50 -11.29 -11.90
CA ALA A 274 1.08 -11.03 -12.05
C ALA A 274 0.73 -9.65 -11.51
N TYR A 275 -0.46 -9.14 -11.80
CA TYR A 275 -0.90 -7.83 -11.35
C TYR A 275 -2.22 -7.95 -10.60
N VAL A 276 -2.36 -7.20 -9.51
CA VAL A 276 -3.57 -7.12 -8.68
C VAL A 276 -4.10 -5.68 -8.67
N ASP A 277 -5.40 -5.53 -8.48
CA ASP A 277 -6.10 -4.26 -8.43
C ASP A 277 -6.02 -3.57 -7.06
N ASP A 278 -5.70 -4.33 -5.99
CA ASP A 278 -5.62 -3.84 -4.63
C ASP A 278 -4.38 -4.40 -3.93
N MET A 279 -3.63 -3.51 -3.28
CA MET A 279 -2.42 -3.83 -2.53
C MET A 279 -2.66 -4.84 -1.39
N SER A 280 -3.86 -4.86 -0.81
CA SER A 280 -4.23 -5.82 0.24
C SER A 280 -4.22 -7.27 -0.23
N LYS A 281 -4.44 -7.51 -1.52
CA LYS A 281 -4.43 -8.85 -2.15
C LYS A 281 -3.02 -9.37 -2.39
N LYS A 282 -2.01 -8.50 -2.41
CA LYS A 282 -0.64 -8.84 -2.79
C LYS A 282 -0.07 -10.04 -2.04
N LEU A 283 -0.21 -10.06 -0.70
CA LEU A 283 0.34 -11.14 0.12
C LEU A 283 -0.34 -12.49 -0.16
N ALA A 284 -1.67 -12.48 -0.27
CA ALA A 284 -2.44 -13.69 -0.55
C ALA A 284 -2.10 -14.25 -1.94
N VAL A 285 -2.05 -13.36 -2.96
CA VAL A 285 -1.68 -13.73 -4.32
C VAL A 285 -0.23 -14.21 -4.42
N THR A 286 0.70 -13.60 -3.67
CA THR A 286 2.09 -14.06 -3.60
C THR A 286 2.16 -15.51 -3.13
N ASN A 287 1.48 -15.84 -2.03
CA ASN A 287 1.46 -17.19 -1.46
C ASN A 287 0.79 -18.20 -2.41
N GLU A 288 -0.35 -17.82 -3.01
CA GLU A 288 -1.08 -18.63 -4.00
C GLU A 288 -0.18 -18.91 -5.23
N LEU A 289 0.53 -17.89 -5.72
CA LEU A 289 1.42 -18.02 -6.87
C LEU A 289 2.61 -18.94 -6.58
N TYR A 290 3.21 -18.86 -5.37
CA TYR A 290 4.27 -19.80 -4.98
C TYR A 290 3.77 -21.24 -4.95
N ASP A 291 2.61 -21.51 -4.37
CA ASP A 291 2.00 -22.85 -4.34
C ASP A 291 1.72 -23.38 -5.73
N LEU A 292 1.10 -22.56 -6.59
CA LEU A 292 0.82 -22.93 -7.98
C LEU A 292 2.09 -23.17 -8.78
N CYS A 293 3.11 -22.32 -8.64
CA CYS A 293 4.40 -22.52 -9.29
C CYS A 293 5.01 -23.87 -8.88
N TYR A 294 5.02 -24.20 -7.57
CA TYR A 294 5.52 -25.46 -7.08
C TYR A 294 4.74 -26.65 -7.68
N ARG A 295 3.42 -26.62 -7.69
CA ARG A 295 2.55 -27.67 -8.21
C ARG A 295 2.72 -27.89 -9.70
N HIS A 296 2.76 -26.81 -10.48
CA HIS A 296 2.92 -26.91 -11.94
C HIS A 296 4.34 -27.35 -12.36
N LEU A 297 5.37 -26.92 -11.63
CA LEU A 297 6.73 -27.40 -11.85
C LEU A 297 6.85 -28.89 -11.55
N ALA A 298 6.30 -29.34 -10.42
CA ALA A 298 6.29 -30.74 -10.07
C ALA A 298 5.51 -31.61 -11.07
N ALA A 299 4.37 -31.09 -11.61
CA ALA A 299 3.60 -31.76 -12.66
C ALA A 299 4.38 -31.84 -13.98
N ALA A 300 5.24 -30.83 -14.27
CA ALA A 300 6.14 -30.85 -15.42
C ALA A 300 7.40 -31.70 -15.24
N GLY A 301 7.55 -32.37 -14.08
CA GLY A 301 8.72 -33.18 -13.75
C GLY A 301 9.96 -32.37 -13.35
N VAL A 302 9.78 -31.10 -13.03
CA VAL A 302 10.84 -30.21 -12.56
C VAL A 302 10.93 -30.30 -11.03
N GLU A 303 12.00 -30.84 -10.50
CA GLU A 303 12.24 -30.88 -9.06
C GLU A 303 12.95 -29.63 -8.58
N LEU A 304 12.46 -29.01 -7.51
CA LEU A 304 13.12 -27.91 -6.83
C LEU A 304 14.20 -28.48 -5.92
N ARG A 305 15.47 -28.28 -6.27
CA ARG A 305 16.64 -28.74 -5.51
C ARG A 305 17.49 -27.57 -5.06
N PRO A 306 18.22 -27.69 -3.93
CA PRO A 306 19.18 -26.66 -3.54
C PRO A 306 20.23 -26.44 -4.63
N PRO A 307 20.58 -25.18 -4.96
CA PRO A 307 21.65 -24.89 -5.91
C PRO A 307 22.99 -25.48 -5.44
N GLY A 308 23.75 -26.10 -6.37
CA GLY A 308 25.09 -26.61 -6.08
C GLY A 308 25.14 -28.04 -5.53
N VAL A 309 24.00 -28.72 -5.34
CA VAL A 309 23.99 -30.17 -5.10
C VAL A 309 24.28 -30.88 -6.44
N PRO A 310 25.36 -31.69 -6.55
CA PRO A 310 25.62 -32.42 -7.78
C PRO A 310 24.41 -33.29 -8.16
N TYR A 311 24.05 -33.26 -9.43
CA TYR A 311 23.09 -34.21 -9.98
C TYR A 311 23.69 -35.61 -9.83
N ALA A 312 23.29 -36.35 -8.82
CA ALA A 312 23.36 -37.78 -8.87
C ALA A 312 22.13 -38.23 -9.68
N PRO A 313 22.31 -38.78 -10.90
CA PRO A 313 21.19 -39.44 -11.55
C PRO A 313 20.65 -40.42 -10.52
N ALA A 314 19.41 -40.23 -10.10
CA ALA A 314 18.76 -41.19 -9.23
C ALA A 314 19.05 -42.54 -9.88
N ALA A 315 19.71 -43.45 -9.12
CA ALA A 315 19.73 -44.85 -9.52
C ALA A 315 18.32 -45.17 -10.01
N PRO A 316 18.10 -46.00 -11.04
CA PRO A 316 16.77 -46.27 -11.53
C PRO A 316 15.94 -46.83 -10.39
N ALA A 317 15.65 -45.95 -9.46
CA ALA A 317 14.63 -46.10 -8.45
C ALA A 317 13.40 -46.34 -9.28
N ALA A 318 12.81 -47.51 -9.09
CA ALA A 318 11.59 -47.95 -9.71
C ALA A 318 10.77 -46.69 -9.99
N GLN A 319 10.47 -46.41 -11.28
CA GLN A 319 9.68 -45.28 -11.71
C GLN A 319 8.47 -45.28 -10.79
N VAL A 320 8.48 -44.42 -9.79
CA VAL A 320 7.33 -44.30 -8.88
C VAL A 320 6.22 -43.95 -9.83
N ASP A 321 5.28 -44.85 -9.99
CA ASP A 321 4.23 -44.72 -10.99
C ASP A 321 3.63 -43.32 -10.79
N ARG A 322 3.69 -42.49 -11.85
CA ARG A 322 3.17 -41.12 -11.81
C ARG A 322 1.76 -41.06 -11.21
N ARG A 323 1.00 -42.12 -11.39
CA ARG A 323 -0.34 -42.29 -10.84
C ARG A 323 -0.33 -42.43 -9.32
N ILE A 324 0.63 -43.14 -8.74
CA ILE A 324 0.79 -43.24 -7.27
C ILE A 324 1.17 -41.88 -6.69
N SER A 325 2.07 -41.15 -7.37
CA SER A 325 2.47 -39.80 -6.96
C SER A 325 1.27 -38.82 -7.02
N LEU A 326 0.41 -38.97 -8.01
CA LEU A 326 -0.80 -38.17 -8.17
C LEU A 326 -1.80 -38.46 -7.06
N LEU A 327 -2.08 -39.74 -6.77
CA LEU A 327 -2.99 -40.14 -5.69
C LEU A 327 -2.52 -39.64 -4.33
N ARG A 328 -1.21 -39.67 -4.05
CA ARG A 328 -0.64 -39.13 -2.78
C ARG A 328 -0.84 -37.64 -2.57
N ARG A 329 -1.02 -36.87 -3.64
CA ARG A 329 -1.26 -35.42 -3.56
C ARG A 329 -2.69 -35.09 -3.20
N VAL A 330 -3.63 -36.03 -3.43
CA VAL A 330 -5.05 -35.83 -3.13
C VAL A 330 -5.29 -36.06 -1.65
N GLU A 331 -5.73 -35.03 -0.94
CA GLU A 331 -6.00 -35.06 0.49
C GLU A 331 -6.96 -36.18 0.89
N LEU A 332 -7.90 -36.51 0.01
CA LEU A 332 -8.87 -37.59 0.20
C LEU A 332 -8.22 -38.97 0.44
N PHE A 333 -7.05 -39.19 -0.15
CA PHE A 333 -6.29 -40.46 -0.07
C PHE A 333 -5.13 -40.40 0.91
N ALA A 334 -5.01 -39.34 1.72
CA ALA A 334 -3.91 -39.15 2.67
C ALA A 334 -3.83 -40.29 3.73
N ALA A 335 -4.92 -40.96 4.02
CA ALA A 335 -5.00 -42.05 4.97
C ALA A 335 -4.70 -43.46 4.38
N LEU A 336 -4.54 -43.55 3.06
CA LEU A 336 -4.30 -44.83 2.39
C LEU A 336 -2.84 -45.26 2.54
N THR A 337 -2.65 -46.54 2.73
CA THR A 337 -1.32 -47.16 2.73
C THR A 337 -0.69 -47.18 1.33
N PRO A 338 0.65 -47.27 1.22
CA PRO A 338 1.30 -47.38 -0.09
C PRO A 338 0.79 -48.55 -0.95
N GLU A 339 0.38 -49.65 -0.33
CA GLU A 339 -0.14 -50.85 -1.00
C GLU A 339 -1.54 -50.59 -1.57
N GLU A 340 -2.39 -49.87 -0.83
CA GLU A 340 -3.72 -49.48 -1.29
C GLU A 340 -3.65 -48.49 -2.46
N LEU A 341 -2.73 -47.51 -2.38
CA LEU A 341 -2.47 -46.58 -3.49
C LEU A 341 -1.94 -47.34 -4.73
N ALA A 342 -1.06 -48.34 -4.54
CA ALA A 342 -0.56 -49.16 -5.64
C ALA A 342 -1.66 -50.00 -6.29
N ARG A 343 -2.70 -50.41 -5.55
CA ARG A 343 -3.88 -51.09 -6.11
C ARG A 343 -4.78 -50.16 -6.89
N LEU A 344 -4.94 -48.90 -6.46
CA LEU A 344 -5.78 -47.91 -7.15
C LEU A 344 -5.12 -47.31 -8.40
N ALA A 345 -3.81 -47.15 -8.41
CA ALA A 345 -3.09 -46.48 -9.49
C ALA A 345 -3.34 -47.03 -10.89
N PRO A 346 -3.39 -48.38 -11.13
CA PRO A 346 -3.66 -48.94 -12.44
C PRO A 346 -5.11 -48.71 -12.90
N LEU A 347 -6.06 -48.45 -11.98
CA LEU A 347 -7.47 -48.22 -12.28
C LEU A 347 -7.77 -46.82 -12.78
N LEU A 348 -6.82 -45.89 -12.65
CA LEU A 348 -6.91 -44.53 -13.13
C LEU A 348 -6.92 -44.48 -14.65
N SER A 349 -7.97 -43.92 -15.23
CA SER A 349 -8.10 -43.66 -16.67
C SER A 349 -7.68 -42.22 -16.99
N ARG A 350 -6.85 -42.01 -18.03
CA ARG A 350 -6.34 -40.74 -18.46
C ARG A 350 -7.24 -40.08 -19.49
N HIS A 351 -7.59 -38.81 -19.26
CA HIS A 351 -8.39 -38.00 -20.15
C HIS A 351 -7.69 -36.69 -20.43
N GLU A 352 -7.75 -36.20 -21.66
CA GLU A 352 -7.20 -34.91 -22.09
C GLU A 352 -8.35 -34.01 -22.51
N TYR A 353 -8.20 -32.71 -22.11
CA TYR A 353 -9.17 -31.66 -22.42
C TYR A 353 -8.43 -30.47 -23.02
N ASP A 354 -8.92 -29.98 -24.15
CA ASP A 354 -8.43 -28.76 -24.75
C ASP A 354 -9.09 -27.52 -24.13
N ARG A 355 -8.49 -26.37 -24.34
CA ARG A 355 -9.00 -25.09 -23.81
C ARG A 355 -10.42 -24.86 -24.25
N GLY A 356 -11.33 -24.68 -23.32
CA GLY A 356 -12.77 -24.46 -23.53
C GLY A 356 -13.62 -25.72 -23.39
N ASP A 357 -13.02 -26.93 -23.36
CA ASP A 357 -13.76 -28.17 -23.16
C ASP A 357 -14.45 -28.21 -21.81
N ILE A 358 -15.65 -28.79 -21.79
CA ILE A 358 -16.45 -28.97 -20.58
C ILE A 358 -16.06 -30.29 -19.93
N VAL A 359 -15.63 -30.26 -18.70
CA VAL A 359 -15.24 -31.44 -17.92
C VAL A 359 -16.40 -31.94 -17.07
N LEU A 360 -17.19 -31.02 -16.50
CA LEU A 360 -18.34 -31.32 -15.66
C LEU A 360 -19.48 -30.30 -15.94
N THR A 361 -20.70 -30.79 -16.11
CA THR A 361 -21.89 -29.95 -16.27
C THR A 361 -22.71 -29.91 -14.98
N PRO A 362 -23.39 -28.79 -14.68
CA PRO A 362 -24.34 -28.72 -13.57
C PRO A 362 -25.44 -29.77 -13.71
N GLU A 363 -26.08 -30.14 -12.60
CA GLU A 363 -27.18 -31.10 -12.46
C GLU A 363 -26.82 -32.55 -12.81
N THR A 364 -25.60 -32.83 -13.29
CA THR A 364 -25.12 -34.22 -13.49
C THR A 364 -24.58 -34.79 -12.20
N VAL A 365 -24.87 -36.06 -11.93
CA VAL A 365 -24.23 -36.79 -10.79
C VAL A 365 -22.95 -37.45 -11.32
N PRO A 366 -21.75 -36.97 -10.89
CA PRO A 366 -20.50 -37.59 -11.31
C PRO A 366 -20.40 -39.01 -10.76
N ASP A 367 -20.13 -40.00 -11.62
CA ASP A 367 -19.87 -41.38 -11.25
C ASP A 367 -18.36 -41.68 -11.09
N ASN A 368 -17.55 -40.66 -11.19
CA ASN A 368 -16.08 -40.72 -11.07
C ASN A 368 -15.51 -39.60 -10.23
N LEU A 369 -14.35 -39.86 -9.63
CA LEU A 369 -13.49 -38.89 -9.07
C LEU A 369 -12.47 -38.48 -10.12
N SER A 370 -12.40 -37.21 -10.41
CA SER A 370 -11.46 -36.63 -11.37
C SER A 370 -10.35 -35.90 -10.64
N ILE A 371 -9.08 -36.17 -11.00
CA ILE A 371 -7.88 -35.58 -10.42
C ILE A 371 -7.09 -34.88 -11.50
N VAL A 372 -6.78 -33.62 -11.31
CA VAL A 372 -5.98 -32.82 -12.27
C VAL A 372 -4.50 -33.22 -12.15
N ASP A 373 -3.92 -33.74 -13.24
CA ASP A 373 -2.48 -34.01 -13.33
C ASP A 373 -1.71 -32.80 -13.85
N SER A 374 -2.25 -32.11 -14.87
CA SER A 374 -1.65 -30.90 -15.42
C SER A 374 -2.72 -29.99 -16.03
N GLY A 375 -2.40 -28.72 -16.18
CA GLY A 375 -3.33 -27.72 -16.69
C GLY A 375 -4.14 -27.01 -15.59
N VAL A 376 -5.08 -26.18 -16.00
CA VAL A 376 -5.95 -25.38 -15.13
C VAL A 376 -7.39 -25.50 -15.59
N LEU A 377 -8.31 -25.76 -14.67
CA LEU A 377 -9.74 -25.82 -14.91
C LEU A 377 -10.43 -24.67 -14.17
N SER A 378 -11.42 -24.04 -14.79
CA SER A 378 -12.30 -23.03 -14.18
C SER A 378 -13.55 -23.68 -13.61
N VAL A 379 -13.94 -23.27 -12.41
CA VAL A 379 -15.15 -23.70 -11.71
C VAL A 379 -16.11 -22.51 -11.65
N VAL A 380 -17.23 -22.61 -12.37
CA VAL A 380 -18.25 -21.57 -12.48
C VAL A 380 -19.54 -22.02 -11.80
N ALA A 381 -20.05 -21.22 -10.88
CA ALA A 381 -21.35 -21.41 -10.25
C ALA A 381 -22.37 -20.45 -10.82
N GLU A 382 -23.64 -20.89 -10.94
CA GLU A 382 -24.76 -20.01 -11.26
C GLU A 382 -25.13 -19.18 -10.01
N SER A 383 -25.17 -17.86 -10.18
CA SER A 383 -25.62 -16.90 -9.17
C SER A 383 -26.83 -16.15 -9.67
N ALA A 384 -27.57 -15.48 -8.78
CA ALA A 384 -28.71 -14.62 -9.12
C ALA A 384 -28.32 -13.47 -10.08
N SER A 385 -27.03 -13.10 -10.12
CA SER A 385 -26.45 -12.07 -11.01
C SER A 385 -25.84 -12.65 -12.29
N GLY A 386 -25.93 -13.97 -12.53
CA GLY A 386 -25.31 -14.68 -13.65
C GLY A 386 -24.19 -15.62 -13.25
N PRO A 387 -23.51 -16.26 -14.21
CA PRO A 387 -22.42 -17.20 -13.94
C PRO A 387 -21.21 -16.46 -13.33
N VAL A 388 -20.69 -17.01 -12.22
CA VAL A 388 -19.53 -16.45 -11.50
C VAL A 388 -18.45 -17.51 -11.34
N GLU A 389 -17.21 -17.19 -11.72
CA GLU A 389 -16.06 -18.06 -11.45
C GLU A 389 -15.78 -18.07 -9.94
N VAL A 390 -15.98 -19.22 -9.30
CA VAL A 390 -15.82 -19.37 -7.84
C VAL A 390 -14.48 -19.99 -7.47
N ASN A 391 -13.86 -20.77 -8.35
CA ASN A 391 -12.57 -21.42 -8.09
C ASN A 391 -11.84 -21.75 -9.39
N ARG A 392 -10.54 -22.03 -9.27
CA ARG A 392 -9.69 -22.67 -10.28
C ARG A 392 -9.04 -23.91 -9.71
N LEU A 393 -8.99 -24.98 -10.50
CA LEU A 393 -8.36 -26.23 -10.11
C LEU A 393 -7.08 -26.41 -10.90
N GLY A 394 -6.00 -26.74 -10.22
CA GLY A 394 -4.67 -27.01 -10.79
C GLY A 394 -4.17 -28.42 -10.43
N PRO A 395 -2.90 -28.75 -10.75
CA PRO A 395 -2.34 -30.08 -10.52
C PRO A 395 -2.47 -30.53 -9.06
N GLY A 396 -3.03 -31.73 -8.84
CA GLY A 396 -3.31 -32.30 -7.51
C GLY A 396 -4.68 -31.98 -6.93
N ASP A 397 -5.46 -31.07 -7.54
CA ASP A 397 -6.84 -30.84 -7.12
C ASP A 397 -7.74 -31.94 -7.65
N SER A 398 -8.83 -32.22 -6.93
CA SER A 398 -9.82 -33.21 -7.26
C SER A 398 -11.22 -32.59 -7.40
N MET A 399 -12.09 -33.28 -8.15
CA MET A 399 -13.48 -32.89 -8.38
C MET A 399 -14.35 -34.14 -8.57
N GLY A 400 -15.66 -34.00 -8.30
CA GLY A 400 -16.61 -35.11 -8.42
C GLY A 400 -16.79 -35.93 -7.15
N GLU A 401 -16.07 -35.61 -6.06
CA GLU A 401 -16.07 -36.37 -4.81
C GLU A 401 -17.48 -36.53 -4.22
N ALA A 402 -18.28 -35.47 -4.24
CA ALA A 402 -19.64 -35.48 -3.68
C ALA A 402 -20.58 -36.35 -4.48
N GLY A 403 -20.43 -36.44 -5.81
CA GLY A 403 -21.16 -37.36 -6.67
C GLY A 403 -20.71 -38.80 -6.43
N LEU A 404 -19.42 -39.05 -6.49
CA LEU A 404 -18.83 -40.36 -6.28
C LEU A 404 -19.20 -40.96 -4.91
N LEU A 405 -19.10 -40.20 -3.83
CA LEU A 405 -19.25 -40.69 -2.45
C LEU A 405 -20.70 -40.64 -1.95
N ALA A 406 -21.51 -39.68 -2.37
CA ALA A 406 -22.86 -39.46 -1.83
C ALA A 406 -23.95 -39.36 -2.89
N GLY A 407 -23.63 -39.48 -4.17
CA GLY A 407 -24.61 -39.41 -5.27
C GLY A 407 -25.17 -38.01 -5.48
N MET A 408 -24.43 -36.97 -5.10
CA MET A 408 -24.87 -35.57 -5.23
C MET A 408 -24.69 -35.04 -6.66
N PRO A 409 -25.69 -34.34 -7.21
CA PRO A 409 -25.51 -33.64 -8.48
C PRO A 409 -24.52 -32.50 -8.36
N ALA A 410 -23.74 -32.27 -9.39
CA ALA A 410 -22.84 -31.12 -9.49
C ALA A 410 -23.64 -29.80 -9.52
N ARG A 411 -23.21 -28.82 -8.76
CA ARG A 411 -23.81 -27.47 -8.75
C ARG A 411 -23.00 -26.44 -9.54
N VAL A 412 -21.92 -26.89 -10.14
CA VAL A 412 -20.96 -26.02 -10.85
C VAL A 412 -20.69 -26.58 -12.23
N LYS A 413 -20.36 -25.67 -13.15
CA LYS A 413 -19.79 -26.01 -14.44
C LYS A 413 -18.26 -25.98 -14.30
N ILE A 414 -17.59 -27.03 -14.80
CA ILE A 414 -16.11 -27.06 -14.83
C ILE A 414 -15.66 -27.14 -16.28
N SER A 415 -14.79 -26.23 -16.71
CA SER A 415 -14.24 -26.19 -18.06
C SER A 415 -12.73 -25.94 -18.04
N ALA A 416 -12.02 -26.39 -19.07
CA ALA A 416 -10.59 -26.23 -19.17
C ALA A 416 -10.20 -24.80 -19.60
N LEU A 417 -9.35 -24.12 -18.80
CA LEU A 417 -8.76 -22.82 -19.15
C LEU A 417 -7.49 -22.98 -19.99
N THR A 418 -6.75 -24.05 -19.77
CA THR A 418 -5.57 -24.44 -20.55
C THR A 418 -5.75 -25.88 -21.00
N HIS A 419 -4.88 -26.37 -21.90
CA HIS A 419 -4.81 -27.81 -22.11
C HIS A 419 -4.59 -28.51 -20.76
N ALA A 420 -5.44 -29.49 -20.43
CA ALA A 420 -5.46 -30.16 -19.14
C ALA A 420 -5.48 -31.68 -19.31
N VAL A 421 -4.73 -32.35 -18.42
CA VAL A 421 -4.76 -33.81 -18.29
C VAL A 421 -5.39 -34.15 -16.95
N VAL A 422 -6.42 -34.95 -16.97
CA VAL A 422 -7.19 -35.38 -15.80
C VAL A 422 -7.22 -36.88 -15.72
N TYR A 423 -6.96 -37.43 -14.55
CA TYR A 423 -7.14 -38.85 -14.27
C TYR A 423 -8.49 -39.07 -13.59
N GLN A 424 -9.21 -40.06 -14.03
CA GLN A 424 -10.53 -40.41 -13.48
C GLN A 424 -10.51 -41.80 -12.83
N LEU A 425 -11.09 -41.86 -11.62
CA LEU A 425 -11.28 -43.09 -10.85
C LEU A 425 -12.79 -43.34 -10.74
N LYS A 426 -13.28 -44.46 -11.25
CA LYS A 426 -14.71 -44.77 -11.26
C LYS A 426 -15.19 -45.19 -9.86
N LYS A 427 -16.50 -45.02 -9.62
CA LYS A 427 -17.19 -45.42 -8.40
C LYS A 427 -16.95 -46.90 -8.07
N ASP A 428 -17.08 -47.80 -9.08
CA ASP A 428 -16.95 -49.22 -8.89
C ASP A 428 -15.55 -49.64 -8.45
N ASP A 429 -14.51 -48.86 -8.82
CA ASP A 429 -13.12 -49.11 -8.44
C ASP A 429 -12.82 -48.65 -6.98
N VAL A 430 -13.56 -47.65 -6.48
CA VAL A 430 -13.39 -47.13 -5.09
C VAL A 430 -14.23 -47.94 -4.09
N THR A 431 -15.38 -48.48 -4.53
CA THR A 431 -16.32 -49.20 -3.65
C THR A 431 -15.67 -50.34 -2.85
N PRO A 432 -14.80 -51.22 -3.41
CA PRO A 432 -14.17 -52.28 -2.66
C PRO A 432 -13.29 -51.73 -1.56
N LEU A 433 -12.53 -50.66 -1.85
CA LEU A 433 -11.67 -49.99 -0.86
C LEU A 433 -12.46 -49.44 0.34
N LEU A 434 -13.62 -48.82 0.08
CA LEU A 434 -14.49 -48.28 1.14
C LEU A 434 -15.14 -49.40 1.98
N LYS A 435 -15.40 -50.55 1.37
CA LYS A 435 -15.90 -51.74 2.09
C LYS A 435 -14.84 -52.34 3.00
N ASP A 436 -13.60 -52.42 2.51
CA ASP A 436 -12.49 -52.99 3.28
C ASP A 436 -12.03 -52.07 4.41
N ASN A 437 -12.19 -50.76 4.28
CA ASN A 437 -11.67 -49.73 5.19
C ASN A 437 -12.72 -48.71 5.63
N PRO A 438 -13.59 -49.03 6.62
CA PRO A 438 -14.62 -48.12 7.13
C PRO A 438 -14.10 -46.77 7.66
N ASP A 439 -12.89 -46.74 8.21
CA ASP A 439 -12.30 -45.53 8.77
C ASP A 439 -11.84 -44.57 7.69
N VAL A 440 -11.39 -45.07 6.53
CA VAL A 440 -11.10 -44.27 5.35
C VAL A 440 -12.39 -43.62 4.83
N ALA A 441 -13.49 -44.38 4.77
CA ALA A 441 -14.80 -43.87 4.36
C ALA A 441 -15.27 -42.70 5.26
N LYS A 442 -15.15 -42.86 6.59
CA LYS A 442 -15.48 -41.80 7.57
C LYS A 442 -14.58 -40.58 7.41
N LEU A 443 -13.28 -40.77 7.19
CA LEU A 443 -12.34 -39.67 6.98
C LEU A 443 -12.68 -38.87 5.72
N MET A 444 -12.95 -39.57 4.61
CA MET A 444 -13.39 -38.93 3.36
C MET A 444 -14.66 -38.08 3.56
N CYS A 445 -15.65 -38.59 4.30
CA CYS A 445 -16.84 -37.81 4.63
C CYS A 445 -16.51 -36.56 5.48
N ARG A 446 -15.59 -36.63 6.42
CA ARG A 446 -15.15 -35.48 7.22
C ARG A 446 -14.47 -34.42 6.35
N LEU A 447 -13.60 -34.81 5.45
CA LEU A 447 -12.90 -33.87 4.54
C LEU A 447 -13.92 -33.18 3.62
N LEU A 448 -14.89 -33.92 3.08
CA LEU A 448 -15.97 -33.35 2.28
C LEU A 448 -16.88 -32.39 3.05
N SER A 449 -17.24 -32.72 4.30
CA SER A 449 -18.09 -31.85 5.11
C SER A 449 -17.42 -30.50 5.37
N ARG A 450 -16.10 -30.48 5.65
CA ARG A 450 -15.32 -29.26 5.80
C ARG A 450 -15.24 -28.43 4.52
N ARG A 451 -15.03 -29.06 3.36
CA ARG A 451 -15.02 -28.35 2.06
C ARG A 451 -16.39 -27.74 1.73
N GLN A 452 -17.48 -28.44 2.01
CA GLN A 452 -18.84 -27.95 1.80
C GLN A 452 -19.20 -26.78 2.72
N ASP A 453 -18.78 -26.80 3.97
CA ASP A 453 -18.96 -25.68 4.91
C ASP A 453 -18.23 -24.42 4.45
N THR A 454 -17.03 -24.59 3.87
CA THR A 454 -16.25 -23.48 3.31
C THR A 454 -16.91 -22.88 2.06
N LEU A 455 -17.46 -23.71 1.18
CA LEU A 455 -18.19 -23.25 -0.03
C LEU A 455 -19.53 -22.59 0.32
N GLY A 456 -20.23 -23.06 1.36
CA GLY A 456 -21.46 -22.43 1.87
C GLY A 456 -21.22 -21.03 2.40
N LYS A 457 -20.08 -20.76 3.03
CA LYS A 457 -19.66 -19.43 3.52
C LYS A 457 -19.29 -18.45 2.38
N LEU A 458 -19.04 -18.96 1.17
CA LEU A 458 -18.73 -18.16 -0.01
C LEU A 458 -19.99 -17.75 -0.82
N GLY A 459 -21.20 -17.94 -0.27
CA GLY A 459 -22.42 -17.35 -0.84
C GLY A 459 -23.19 -18.23 -1.82
N THR A 460 -22.87 -19.53 -1.96
CA THR A 460 -23.77 -20.47 -2.63
C THR A 460 -24.92 -20.82 -1.68
N PRO A 461 -26.21 -20.70 -2.09
CA PRO A 461 -27.33 -21.01 -1.22
C PRO A 461 -27.33 -22.50 -0.90
N THR A 462 -26.89 -22.85 0.30
CA THR A 462 -27.09 -24.16 0.90
C THR A 462 -28.52 -24.22 1.44
N PRO A 463 -29.30 -25.24 1.15
CA PRO A 463 -30.60 -25.40 1.82
C PRO A 463 -30.34 -25.76 3.27
N VAL A 464 -30.73 -24.84 4.17
CA VAL A 464 -30.70 -24.93 5.63
C VAL A 464 -29.29 -24.80 6.25
N ALA A 465 -29.13 -23.89 7.21
CA ALA A 465 -27.97 -23.77 8.09
C ALA A 465 -27.81 -25.06 8.92
N GLN A 466 -27.12 -26.06 8.35
CA GLN A 466 -26.81 -27.31 9.03
C GLN A 466 -25.41 -27.22 9.61
N SER A 467 -25.25 -27.64 10.85
CA SER A 467 -23.93 -27.73 11.49
C SER A 467 -23.04 -28.72 10.72
N GLU A 468 -21.71 -28.56 10.76
CA GLU A 468 -20.73 -29.48 10.17
C GLU A 468 -21.04 -30.96 10.50
N GLN A 469 -21.55 -31.23 11.69
CA GLN A 469 -21.97 -32.54 12.14
C GLN A 469 -23.19 -33.09 11.36
N SER A 470 -24.15 -32.27 10.97
CA SER A 470 -25.32 -32.71 10.22
C SER A 470 -24.99 -33.00 8.76
N ILE A 471 -24.08 -32.22 8.16
CA ILE A 471 -23.54 -32.45 6.81
C ILE A 471 -22.75 -33.77 6.79
N PHE A 472 -21.92 -34.00 7.79
CA PHE A 472 -21.15 -35.23 7.93
C PHE A 472 -22.05 -36.48 7.99
N GLN A 473 -23.09 -36.46 8.86
CA GLN A 473 -24.01 -37.59 9.00
C GLN A 473 -24.78 -37.84 7.69
N TRP A 474 -25.24 -36.80 7.04
CA TRP A 474 -25.94 -36.90 5.77
C TRP A 474 -25.05 -37.48 4.65
N LEU A 475 -23.79 -37.03 4.56
CA LEU A 475 -22.80 -37.59 3.63
C LEU A 475 -22.51 -39.05 3.93
N LEU A 476 -22.38 -39.43 5.20
CA LEU A 476 -22.13 -40.80 5.62
C LEU A 476 -23.29 -41.73 5.28
N ASP A 477 -24.54 -41.28 5.46
CA ASP A 477 -25.73 -42.03 5.11
C ASP A 477 -25.89 -42.18 3.57
N GLY A 478 -25.56 -41.13 2.81
CA GLY A 478 -25.49 -41.15 1.36
C GLY A 478 -24.46 -42.17 0.86
N MET A 479 -23.27 -42.14 1.44
CA MET A 479 -22.19 -43.07 1.11
C MET A 479 -22.57 -44.53 1.45
N ARG A 480 -23.16 -44.78 2.61
CA ARG A 480 -23.63 -46.11 3.00
C ARG A 480 -24.63 -46.68 1.95
N LYS A 481 -25.59 -45.87 1.55
CA LYS A 481 -26.60 -46.27 0.54
C LYS A 481 -25.98 -46.50 -0.83
N LEU A 482 -25.09 -45.60 -1.26
CA LEU A 482 -24.52 -45.60 -2.60
C LEU A 482 -23.53 -46.72 -2.84
N HIS A 483 -22.75 -47.10 -1.82
CA HIS A 483 -21.68 -48.12 -1.87
C HIS A 483 -22.06 -49.42 -1.17
N ASP A 484 -23.29 -49.53 -0.65
CA ASP A 484 -23.79 -50.69 0.07
C ASP A 484 -22.87 -51.11 1.23
N LEU A 485 -22.59 -50.13 2.13
CA LEU A 485 -21.71 -50.28 3.29
C LEU A 485 -22.51 -50.67 4.55
N THR A 486 -22.02 -51.63 5.31
CA THR A 486 -22.71 -52.24 6.47
C THR A 486 -22.22 -51.78 7.84
N PHE A 487 -21.46 -50.70 7.92
CA PHE A 487 -20.94 -50.16 9.19
C PHE A 487 -21.62 -48.90 9.67
#